data_d4547fe37b00e8973e5f88a5ab42c0e1
#
_entry.id   d4547fe37b00e8973e5f88a5ab42c0e1
#
_cell.length_a   1.000
_cell.length_b   1.000
_cell.length_c   1.000
_cell.angle_alpha   90.00
_cell.angle_beta   90.00
_cell.angle_gamma   90.00
#
_symmetry.space_group_name_H-M   'P 1'
#
loop_
_entity.id
_entity.type
_entity.pdbx_description
1 polymer ?
#
loop_
_entity_poly.entity_id
_entity_poly.type
_entity_poly.pdbx_seq_one_letter_code
_entity_poly.pdbx_strand_id
1 'polypeptide(L)'
;VSNLSLDFSRNEFQPLAARMRPRTLAEYIGQQHLLAAGKPLPRAIEAGHLHSMILWGPPGTGKTTLAEIIGHYGQADVERISAVTSGVKEIREAIERARQNRNAGRRTILFVDEVHRFNKSQQDAFLPHIEDGTITFIGATTENPSFELNSALLSRARVYLLKSLTTEDIAAVLNQAMQDGERGYGNDNIILPENTRNMIAELVNGDARRALNTLEMMADMAEVNSKGKRELTPQLLNEVSGERSARFDNKGDRFYDLISALHKSVRGSAPDAALYWYARIITAGGDPLYVARRLLAIASEDVGNADPRGMQVAISAWDCFTRVGPAEGERAIAQAIVYLACAPKSNAVYNAFKAAMRDARESPDYDVPEHLRNAPTKLMKEMGLGAEYRYAHDEPNAYAAGEDYFPAQMAQTRYYHPTTRGLEGKIGEKLAWLIEQDQNSPTKRYR
;
A
#
# COMPACT_ATOMS: atom_id res chain seq x y z
N VAL A 1 7.95 -36.88 49.51
CA VAL A 1 6.93 -36.64 48.50
C VAL A 1 6.97 -35.15 48.22
N SER A 2 7.74 -34.76 47.19
CA SER A 2 7.86 -33.37 46.72
C SER A 2 6.64 -33.03 45.91
N ASN A 3 5.84 -32.08 46.39
CA ASN A 3 4.82 -31.41 45.59
C ASN A 3 5.50 -30.61 44.45
N LEU A 4 5.53 -31.18 43.26
CA LEU A 4 5.72 -30.43 42.02
C LEU A 4 4.41 -29.67 41.78
N SER A 5 4.33 -28.44 42.25
CA SER A 5 3.35 -27.48 41.74
C SER A 5 3.73 -27.16 40.30
N LEU A 6 3.06 -27.79 39.37
CA LEU A 6 3.10 -27.37 37.97
C LEU A 6 2.49 -25.96 37.92
N ASP A 7 3.34 -24.99 37.75
CA ASP A 7 2.95 -23.60 37.58
C ASP A 7 2.40 -23.42 36.15
N PHE A 8 1.08 -23.54 36.00
CA PHE A 8 0.36 -23.33 34.74
C PHE A 8 0.19 -21.83 34.34
N SER A 9 0.92 -20.93 35.02
CA SER A 9 0.78 -19.49 34.77
C SER A 9 1.47 -19.02 33.48
N ARG A 10 2.43 -19.78 32.95
CA ARG A 10 2.97 -19.53 31.59
C ARG A 10 2.11 -20.25 30.55
N ASN A 11 1.49 -19.49 29.66
CA ASN A 11 0.82 -20.02 28.50
C ASN A 11 1.89 -20.43 27.45
N GLU A 12 2.65 -21.49 27.74
CA GLU A 12 3.82 -21.98 26.99
C GLU A 12 3.49 -22.30 25.51
N PHE A 13 2.22 -22.45 25.20
CA PHE A 13 1.75 -22.73 23.85
C PHE A 13 1.41 -21.47 23.02
N GLN A 14 1.48 -20.29 23.61
CA GLN A 14 1.16 -19.05 22.88
C GLN A 14 2.43 -18.49 22.25
N PRO A 15 2.43 -18.24 20.89
CA PRO A 15 3.59 -17.67 20.21
C PRO A 15 4.07 -16.36 20.83
N LEU A 16 5.39 -16.13 20.83
CA LEU A 16 6.02 -14.93 21.39
C LEU A 16 5.39 -13.64 20.83
N ALA A 17 5.11 -13.59 19.54
CA ALA A 17 4.45 -12.45 18.91
C ALA A 17 3.05 -12.13 19.47
N ALA A 18 2.35 -13.12 19.99
CA ALA A 18 1.06 -12.93 20.65
C ALA A 18 1.22 -12.53 22.12
N ARG A 19 2.17 -13.14 22.84
CA ARG A 19 2.48 -12.82 24.24
C ARG A 19 2.99 -11.38 24.39
N MET A 20 3.84 -10.93 23.47
CA MET A 20 4.48 -9.61 23.46
C MET A 20 3.61 -8.49 22.89
N ARG A 21 2.32 -8.72 22.61
CA ARG A 21 1.44 -7.65 22.19
C ARG A 21 1.39 -6.53 23.21
N PRO A 22 1.63 -5.27 22.80
CA PRO A 22 1.47 -4.10 23.65
C PRO A 22 0.06 -4.04 24.26
N ARG A 23 -0.02 -3.77 25.57
CA ARG A 23 -1.29 -3.61 26.31
C ARG A 23 -1.68 -2.16 26.49
N THR A 24 -0.70 -1.26 26.38
CA THR A 24 -0.88 0.18 26.56
C THR A 24 -0.22 0.96 25.42
N LEU A 25 -0.56 2.24 25.29
CA LEU A 25 0.11 3.14 24.34
C LEU A 25 1.61 3.31 24.65
N ALA A 26 1.99 3.24 25.93
CA ALA A 26 3.39 3.35 26.36
C ALA A 26 4.25 2.17 25.89
N GLU A 27 3.66 0.97 25.78
CA GLU A 27 4.34 -0.21 25.26
C GLU A 27 4.36 -0.26 23.72
N TYR A 28 3.55 0.58 23.06
CA TYR A 28 3.39 0.55 21.60
C TYR A 28 4.55 1.28 20.92
N ILE A 29 5.41 0.53 20.26
CA ILE A 29 6.61 1.04 19.58
C ILE A 29 6.28 1.49 18.16
N GLY A 30 6.88 2.61 17.74
CA GLY A 30 6.73 3.17 16.38
C GLY A 30 5.52 4.09 16.23
N GLN A 31 5.19 4.41 14.99
CA GLN A 31 4.05 5.27 14.58
C GLN A 31 4.07 6.68 15.22
N GLN A 32 5.25 7.24 15.48
CA GLN A 32 5.40 8.55 16.14
C GLN A 32 4.64 9.69 15.43
N HIS A 33 4.48 9.60 14.11
CA HIS A 33 3.71 10.58 13.34
C HIS A 33 2.20 10.59 13.70
N LEU A 34 1.68 9.50 14.29
CA LEU A 34 0.29 9.39 14.76
C LEU A 34 0.17 9.43 16.28
N LEU A 35 1.11 8.78 17.00
CA LEU A 35 0.99 8.46 18.41
C LEU A 35 1.94 9.26 19.32
N ALA A 36 2.75 10.17 18.77
CA ALA A 36 3.59 11.03 19.62
C ALA A 36 2.75 11.87 20.58
N ALA A 37 3.32 12.18 21.74
CA ALA A 37 2.67 12.98 22.77
C ALA A 37 2.11 14.29 22.19
N GLY A 38 0.90 14.65 22.57
CA GLY A 38 0.21 15.86 22.08
C GLY A 38 -0.52 15.71 20.75
N LYS A 39 -0.37 14.61 20.02
CA LYS A 39 -1.15 14.33 18.80
C LYS A 39 -2.63 14.09 19.13
N PRO A 40 -3.56 14.35 18.17
CA PRO A 40 -4.99 14.17 18.40
C PRO A 40 -5.41 12.74 18.73
N LEU A 41 -4.79 11.74 18.06
CA LEU A 41 -5.18 10.33 18.23
C LEU A 41 -4.89 9.79 19.63
N PRO A 42 -3.67 9.87 20.20
CA PRO A 42 -3.40 9.38 21.55
C PRO A 42 -4.24 10.12 22.59
N ARG A 43 -4.44 11.43 22.45
CA ARG A 43 -5.31 12.19 23.35
C ARG A 43 -6.77 11.70 23.33
N ALA A 44 -7.29 11.36 22.17
CA ALA A 44 -8.63 10.78 22.04
C ALA A 44 -8.70 9.38 22.68
N ILE A 45 -7.68 8.55 22.46
CA ILE A 45 -7.60 7.21 23.05
C ILE A 45 -7.54 7.29 24.57
N GLU A 46 -6.63 8.09 25.14
CA GLU A 46 -6.45 8.27 26.59
C GLU A 46 -7.72 8.84 27.27
N ALA A 47 -8.47 9.70 26.55
CA ALA A 47 -9.75 10.23 27.00
C ALA A 47 -10.92 9.22 26.84
N GLY A 48 -10.69 8.03 26.29
CA GLY A 48 -11.72 7.02 26.01
C GLY A 48 -12.72 7.44 24.94
N HIS A 49 -12.35 8.37 24.09
CA HIS A 49 -13.19 8.84 22.98
C HIS A 49 -13.01 7.91 21.77
N LEU A 50 -14.04 7.08 21.56
CA LEU A 50 -14.08 6.14 20.44
C LEU A 50 -14.67 6.83 19.19
N HIS A 51 -14.02 6.63 18.04
CA HIS A 51 -14.55 6.99 16.73
C HIS A 51 -14.22 5.93 15.71
N SER A 52 -15.04 5.79 14.68
CA SER A 52 -14.81 4.82 13.62
C SER A 52 -13.61 5.22 12.77
N MET A 53 -12.78 4.22 12.41
CA MET A 53 -11.53 4.45 11.69
C MET A 53 -11.13 3.30 10.79
N ILE A 54 -10.27 3.60 9.83
CA ILE A 54 -9.57 2.64 8.99
C ILE A 54 -8.07 2.73 9.30
N LEU A 55 -7.49 1.63 9.72
CA LEU A 55 -6.06 1.49 9.94
C LEU A 55 -5.42 0.89 8.68
N TRP A 56 -4.74 1.71 7.91
CA TRP A 56 -4.12 1.32 6.65
C TRP A 56 -2.60 1.24 6.79
N GLY A 57 -1.98 0.16 6.32
CA GLY A 57 -0.52 0.04 6.30
C GLY A 57 -0.04 -1.39 6.13
N PRO A 58 1.28 -1.60 5.96
CA PRO A 58 1.88 -2.92 5.76
C PRO A 58 1.56 -3.93 6.88
N PRO A 59 1.75 -5.23 6.66
CA PRO A 59 1.61 -6.24 7.71
C PRO A 59 2.62 -5.99 8.84
N GLY A 60 2.31 -6.49 10.05
CA GLY A 60 3.20 -6.40 11.21
C GLY A 60 3.41 -5.02 11.82
N THR A 61 2.68 -3.98 11.37
CA THR A 61 2.78 -2.59 11.88
C THR A 61 1.93 -2.30 13.11
N GLY A 62 1.21 -3.31 13.66
CA GLY A 62 0.46 -3.19 14.89
C GLY A 62 -1.01 -2.77 14.76
N LYS A 63 -1.64 -2.85 13.58
CA LYS A 63 -3.06 -2.46 13.36
C LYS A 63 -4.01 -3.13 14.36
N THR A 64 -3.95 -4.44 14.48
CA THR A 64 -4.79 -5.22 15.42
C THR A 64 -4.53 -4.83 16.86
N THR A 65 -3.26 -4.67 17.23
CA THR A 65 -2.83 -4.25 18.57
C THR A 65 -3.36 -2.86 18.92
N LEU A 66 -3.29 -1.92 17.99
CA LEU A 66 -3.83 -0.57 18.22
C LEU A 66 -5.34 -0.59 18.46
N ALA A 67 -6.09 -1.43 17.73
CA ALA A 67 -7.53 -1.58 17.94
C ALA A 67 -7.85 -2.15 19.34
N GLU A 68 -7.04 -3.11 19.83
CA GLU A 68 -7.19 -3.66 21.19
C GLU A 68 -6.90 -2.62 22.27
N ILE A 69 -5.83 -1.84 22.10
CA ILE A 69 -5.50 -0.73 23.01
C ILE A 69 -6.63 0.29 23.05
N ILE A 70 -7.17 0.69 21.88
CA ILE A 70 -8.30 1.61 21.80
C ILE A 70 -9.52 1.04 22.56
N GLY A 71 -9.80 -0.24 22.41
CA GLY A 71 -10.88 -0.92 23.15
C GLY A 71 -10.68 -0.87 24.64
N HIS A 72 -9.48 -1.13 25.11
CA HIS A 72 -9.15 -1.10 26.55
C HIS A 72 -9.34 0.30 27.15
N TYR A 73 -8.76 1.34 26.54
CA TYR A 73 -8.93 2.72 27.02
C TYR A 73 -10.39 3.21 26.90
N GLY A 74 -11.11 2.77 25.87
CA GLY A 74 -12.51 3.10 25.66
C GLY A 74 -13.49 2.30 26.54
N GLN A 75 -13.01 1.36 27.35
CA GLN A 75 -13.84 0.41 28.11
C GLN A 75 -14.93 -0.23 27.22
N ALA A 76 -14.52 -0.67 26.03
CA ALA A 76 -15.40 -1.26 25.03
C ALA A 76 -15.05 -2.74 24.81
N ASP A 77 -16.07 -3.56 24.61
CA ASP A 77 -15.88 -4.91 24.14
C ASP A 77 -15.39 -4.92 22.69
N VAL A 78 -14.34 -5.70 22.38
CA VAL A 78 -13.79 -5.78 21.03
C VAL A 78 -14.24 -7.08 20.37
N GLU A 79 -15.19 -6.96 19.43
CA GLU A 79 -15.61 -8.02 18.54
C GLU A 79 -14.71 -8.06 17.31
N ARG A 80 -14.20 -9.25 16.94
CA ARG A 80 -13.25 -9.41 15.83
C ARG A 80 -13.85 -10.22 14.72
N ILE A 81 -13.73 -9.71 13.51
CA ILE A 81 -14.09 -10.38 12.26
C ILE A 81 -12.88 -10.36 11.33
N SER A 82 -12.59 -11.50 10.70
CA SER A 82 -11.62 -11.56 9.61
C SER A 82 -12.39 -11.63 8.27
N ALA A 83 -12.21 -10.65 7.40
CA ALA A 83 -12.85 -10.65 6.09
C ALA A 83 -12.38 -11.80 5.17
N VAL A 84 -11.29 -12.50 5.55
CA VAL A 84 -10.81 -13.70 4.84
C VAL A 84 -11.66 -14.92 5.11
N THR A 85 -12.13 -15.09 6.37
CA THR A 85 -12.82 -16.31 6.83
C THR A 85 -14.29 -16.10 7.17
N SER A 86 -14.74 -14.83 7.25
CA SER A 86 -16.09 -14.49 7.70
C SER A 86 -16.98 -14.03 6.55
N GLY A 87 -18.27 -14.35 6.62
CA GLY A 87 -19.30 -13.95 5.69
C GLY A 87 -20.39 -13.10 6.34
N VAL A 88 -21.52 -12.97 5.65
CA VAL A 88 -22.68 -12.17 6.12
C VAL A 88 -23.25 -12.69 7.44
N LYS A 89 -23.14 -13.99 7.72
CA LYS A 89 -23.62 -14.62 8.95
C LYS A 89 -22.85 -14.09 10.16
N GLU A 90 -21.53 -14.16 10.11
CA GLU A 90 -20.63 -13.70 11.17
C GLU A 90 -20.77 -12.20 11.43
N ILE A 91 -20.97 -11.41 10.37
CA ILE A 91 -21.25 -9.97 10.50
C ILE A 91 -22.54 -9.75 11.31
N ARG A 92 -23.63 -10.46 10.97
CA ARG A 92 -24.92 -10.33 11.68
C ARG A 92 -24.82 -10.75 13.14
N GLU A 93 -24.12 -11.84 13.43
CA GLU A 93 -23.91 -12.32 14.80
C GLU A 93 -23.10 -11.32 15.65
N ALA A 94 -22.06 -10.72 15.09
CA ALA A 94 -21.29 -9.69 15.78
C ALA A 94 -22.11 -8.42 16.05
N ILE A 95 -22.92 -8.00 15.09
CA ILE A 95 -23.85 -6.86 15.28
C ILE A 95 -24.89 -7.16 16.35
N GLU A 96 -25.41 -8.38 16.39
CA GLU A 96 -26.39 -8.76 17.42
C GLU A 96 -25.75 -8.76 18.83
N ARG A 97 -24.52 -9.27 18.97
CA ARG A 97 -23.78 -9.14 20.24
C ARG A 97 -23.55 -7.67 20.62
N ALA A 98 -23.21 -6.82 19.64
CA ALA A 98 -23.05 -5.39 19.87
C ALA A 98 -24.34 -4.71 20.36
N ARG A 99 -25.51 -5.10 19.84
CA ARG A 99 -26.81 -4.65 20.32
C ARG A 99 -27.08 -5.09 21.76
N GLN A 100 -26.79 -6.33 22.08
CA GLN A 100 -26.92 -6.84 23.44
C GLN A 100 -26.01 -6.07 24.40
N ASN A 101 -24.77 -5.80 24.03
CA ASN A 101 -23.84 -5.00 24.81
C ASN A 101 -24.38 -3.58 25.02
N ARG A 102 -24.88 -2.93 23.97
CA ARG A 102 -25.48 -1.59 24.04
C ARG A 102 -26.67 -1.56 25.02
N ASN A 103 -27.55 -2.55 24.98
CA ASN A 103 -28.67 -2.68 25.91
C ASN A 103 -28.20 -2.86 27.36
N ALA A 104 -27.01 -3.44 27.55
CA ALA A 104 -26.36 -3.57 28.86
C ALA A 104 -25.48 -2.35 29.23
N GLY A 105 -25.54 -1.27 28.48
CA GLY A 105 -24.77 -0.05 28.72
C GLY A 105 -23.29 -0.13 28.35
N ARG A 106 -22.90 -1.14 27.59
CA ARG A 106 -21.50 -1.35 27.16
C ARG A 106 -21.29 -0.96 25.70
N ARG A 107 -20.15 -0.35 25.41
CA ARG A 107 -19.75 0.00 24.04
C ARG A 107 -19.10 -1.20 23.35
N THR A 108 -19.26 -1.29 22.04
CA THR A 108 -18.62 -2.34 21.22
C THR A 108 -17.80 -1.73 20.10
N ILE A 109 -16.55 -2.14 20.01
CA ILE A 109 -15.71 -1.95 18.83
C ILE A 109 -15.86 -3.19 17.98
N LEU A 110 -16.23 -3.00 16.71
CA LEU A 110 -16.16 -4.05 15.70
C LEU A 110 -14.87 -3.88 14.91
N PHE A 111 -13.89 -4.74 15.20
CA PHE A 111 -12.64 -4.79 14.46
C PHE A 111 -12.75 -5.75 13.29
N VAL A 112 -12.54 -5.25 12.08
CA VAL A 112 -12.58 -6.02 10.84
C VAL A 112 -11.19 -6.07 10.23
N ASP A 113 -10.56 -7.25 10.28
CA ASP A 113 -9.24 -7.47 9.67
C ASP A 113 -9.38 -7.74 8.18
N GLU A 114 -8.45 -7.20 7.37
CA GLU A 114 -8.43 -7.28 5.89
C GLU A 114 -9.76 -6.84 5.25
N VAL A 115 -10.32 -5.72 5.73
CA VAL A 115 -11.65 -5.22 5.36
C VAL A 115 -11.85 -5.04 3.84
N HIS A 116 -10.78 -4.85 3.08
CA HIS A 116 -10.81 -4.75 1.61
C HIS A 116 -11.27 -6.05 0.91
N ARG A 117 -11.26 -7.19 1.61
CA ARG A 117 -11.75 -8.47 1.06
C ARG A 117 -13.26 -8.61 1.11
N PHE A 118 -13.95 -7.77 1.86
CA PHE A 118 -15.40 -7.70 1.82
C PHE A 118 -15.87 -6.99 0.54
N ASN A 119 -16.87 -7.56 -0.12
CA ASN A 119 -17.53 -6.91 -1.25
C ASN A 119 -18.35 -5.67 -0.78
N LYS A 120 -18.79 -4.86 -1.74
CA LYS A 120 -19.52 -3.61 -1.44
C LYS A 120 -20.76 -3.84 -0.56
N SER A 121 -21.55 -4.88 -0.83
CA SER A 121 -22.75 -5.20 -0.05
C SER A 121 -22.42 -5.58 1.40
N GLN A 122 -21.32 -6.30 1.63
CA GLN A 122 -20.84 -6.63 2.97
C GLN A 122 -20.31 -5.38 3.70
N GLN A 123 -19.63 -4.47 3.00
CA GLN A 123 -19.20 -3.19 3.56
C GLN A 123 -20.41 -2.31 3.92
N ASP A 124 -21.45 -2.28 3.09
CA ASP A 124 -22.69 -1.53 3.35
C ASP A 124 -23.44 -2.05 4.59
N ALA A 125 -23.32 -3.33 4.93
CA ALA A 125 -23.98 -3.92 6.09
C ALA A 125 -23.54 -3.29 7.43
N PHE A 126 -22.39 -2.64 7.50
CA PHE A 126 -21.92 -1.95 8.71
C PHE A 126 -22.51 -0.54 8.88
N LEU A 127 -22.91 0.12 7.77
CA LEU A 127 -23.26 1.55 7.76
C LEU A 127 -24.39 1.92 8.73
N PRO A 128 -25.54 1.23 8.78
CA PRO A 128 -26.61 1.56 9.70
C PRO A 128 -26.17 1.50 11.17
N HIS A 129 -25.27 0.57 11.48
CA HIS A 129 -24.81 0.30 12.84
C HIS A 129 -23.67 1.22 13.30
N ILE A 130 -22.95 1.82 12.36
CA ILE A 130 -22.03 2.93 12.61
C ILE A 130 -22.82 4.20 12.88
N GLU A 131 -23.86 4.46 12.07
CA GLU A 131 -24.69 5.67 12.17
C GLU A 131 -25.50 5.73 13.46
N ASP A 132 -26.09 4.60 13.86
CA ASP A 132 -26.90 4.53 15.08
C ASP A 132 -26.08 4.35 16.37
N GLY A 133 -24.74 4.24 16.24
CA GLY A 133 -23.80 4.07 17.36
C GLY A 133 -23.86 2.69 18.02
N THR A 134 -24.44 1.68 17.36
CA THR A 134 -24.41 0.28 17.86
C THR A 134 -23.00 -0.25 17.91
N ILE A 135 -22.16 0.13 16.92
CA ILE A 135 -20.74 -0.21 16.85
C ILE A 135 -19.88 1.02 16.62
N THR A 136 -18.66 0.98 17.17
CA THR A 136 -17.53 1.77 16.67
C THR A 136 -16.74 0.89 15.71
N PHE A 137 -16.66 1.28 14.46
CA PHE A 137 -16.02 0.47 13.43
C PHE A 137 -14.52 0.73 13.34
N ILE A 138 -13.69 -0.31 13.40
CA ILE A 138 -12.26 -0.21 13.13
C ILE A 138 -11.91 -1.24 12.04
N GLY A 139 -11.69 -0.76 10.82
CA GLY A 139 -11.22 -1.60 9.71
C GLY A 139 -9.70 -1.60 9.62
N ALA A 140 -9.09 -2.76 9.42
CA ALA A 140 -7.68 -2.88 9.09
C ALA A 140 -7.51 -3.34 7.65
N THR A 141 -6.54 -2.77 6.94
CA THR A 141 -6.25 -3.12 5.54
C THR A 141 -4.78 -2.90 5.20
N THR A 142 -4.24 -3.74 4.33
CA THR A 142 -2.93 -3.56 3.70
C THR A 142 -3.04 -2.82 2.37
N GLU A 143 -4.23 -2.79 1.76
CA GLU A 143 -4.49 -2.15 0.48
C GLU A 143 -4.96 -0.70 0.65
N ASN A 144 -4.83 0.10 -0.42
CA ASN A 144 -5.25 1.51 -0.38
C ASN A 144 -6.77 1.63 -0.23
N PRO A 145 -7.26 2.19 0.90
CA PRO A 145 -8.70 2.26 1.18
C PRO A 145 -9.49 3.05 0.13
N SER A 146 -8.87 4.03 -0.53
CA SER A 146 -9.55 4.85 -1.55
C SER A 146 -9.96 4.06 -2.80
N PHE A 147 -9.33 2.91 -3.06
CA PHE A 147 -9.67 2.05 -4.19
C PHE A 147 -10.56 0.87 -3.79
N GLU A 148 -10.39 0.37 -2.57
CA GLU A 148 -10.97 -0.90 -2.14
C GLU A 148 -12.25 -0.72 -1.28
N LEU A 149 -12.39 0.41 -0.61
CA LEU A 149 -13.53 0.65 0.25
C LEU A 149 -14.54 1.59 -0.41
N ASN A 150 -15.81 1.38 -0.09
CA ASN A 150 -16.86 2.26 -0.62
C ASN A 150 -16.80 3.66 0.03
N SER A 151 -17.24 4.66 -0.72
CA SER A 151 -17.23 6.06 -0.27
C SER A 151 -18.11 6.31 0.96
N ALA A 152 -19.18 5.53 1.12
CA ALA A 152 -20.08 5.65 2.27
C ALA A 152 -19.38 5.22 3.58
N LEU A 153 -18.57 4.18 3.56
CA LEU A 153 -17.77 3.78 4.71
C LEU A 153 -16.65 4.78 5.00
N LEU A 154 -15.95 5.25 3.95
CA LEU A 154 -14.88 6.25 4.09
C LEU A 154 -15.36 7.60 4.62
N SER A 155 -16.59 7.99 4.32
CA SER A 155 -17.19 9.24 4.85
C SER A 155 -17.51 9.17 6.35
N ARG A 156 -17.57 7.96 6.94
CA ARG A 156 -17.92 7.72 8.35
C ARG A 156 -16.75 7.24 9.20
N ALA A 157 -15.64 6.91 8.58
CA ALA A 157 -14.45 6.39 9.26
C ALA A 157 -13.20 7.19 8.88
N ARG A 158 -12.45 7.63 9.88
CA ARG A 158 -11.20 8.37 9.64
C ARG A 158 -10.07 7.42 9.26
N VAL A 159 -9.37 7.71 8.18
CA VAL A 159 -8.24 6.90 7.72
C VAL A 159 -6.95 7.32 8.43
N TYR A 160 -6.25 6.33 9.01
CA TYR A 160 -4.94 6.49 9.63
C TYR A 160 -3.92 5.60 8.91
N LEU A 161 -2.88 6.23 8.38
CA LEU A 161 -1.78 5.53 7.70
C LEU A 161 -0.74 5.09 8.73
N LEU A 162 -0.59 3.77 8.92
CA LEU A 162 0.51 3.18 9.67
C LEU A 162 1.68 2.90 8.71
N LYS A 163 2.86 3.36 9.08
CA LYS A 163 4.09 3.15 8.31
C LYS A 163 4.78 1.86 8.74
N SER A 164 5.60 1.29 7.87
CA SER A 164 6.55 0.25 8.26
C SER A 164 7.37 0.72 9.46
N LEU A 165 7.64 -0.18 10.40
CA LEU A 165 8.52 0.11 11.52
C LEU A 165 9.96 0.31 11.02
N THR A 166 10.69 1.22 11.65
CA THR A 166 12.11 1.41 11.34
C THR A 166 12.95 0.27 11.92
N THR A 167 14.20 0.16 11.51
CA THR A 167 15.14 -0.81 12.07
C THR A 167 15.32 -0.60 13.57
N GLU A 168 15.33 0.65 14.01
CA GLU A 168 15.40 1.03 15.43
C GLU A 168 14.15 0.64 16.19
N ASP A 169 12.96 0.83 15.61
CA ASP A 169 11.69 0.38 16.20
C ASP A 169 11.68 -1.15 16.39
N ILE A 170 12.09 -1.90 15.37
CA ILE A 170 12.18 -3.36 15.46
C ILE A 170 13.23 -3.79 16.50
N ALA A 171 14.39 -3.16 16.55
CA ALA A 171 15.39 -3.43 17.58
C ALA A 171 14.85 -3.16 18.99
N ALA A 172 14.03 -2.12 19.16
CA ALA A 172 13.35 -1.83 20.42
C ALA A 172 12.31 -2.91 20.78
N VAL A 173 11.53 -3.41 19.81
CA VAL A 173 10.60 -4.55 20.02
C VAL A 173 11.34 -5.80 20.46
N LEU A 174 12.46 -6.13 19.83
CA LEU A 174 13.29 -7.28 20.21
C LEU A 174 13.89 -7.11 21.61
N ASN A 175 14.38 -5.91 21.95
CA ASN A 175 14.88 -5.61 23.30
C ASN A 175 13.79 -5.75 24.35
N GLN A 176 12.58 -5.27 24.08
CA GLN A 176 11.45 -5.43 24.98
C GLN A 176 11.15 -6.92 25.24
N ALA A 177 11.16 -7.76 24.18
CA ALA A 177 10.97 -9.19 24.33
C ALA A 177 12.08 -9.87 25.12
N MET A 178 13.33 -9.40 25.01
CA MET A 178 14.47 -9.93 25.77
C MET A 178 14.49 -9.47 27.23
N GLN A 179 13.82 -8.36 27.57
CA GLN A 179 13.80 -7.81 28.93
C GLN A 179 12.56 -8.20 29.74
N ASP A 180 11.44 -8.48 29.07
CA ASP A 180 10.18 -8.85 29.71
C ASP A 180 10.28 -10.26 30.31
N GLY A 181 10.29 -10.36 31.64
CA GLY A 181 10.41 -11.63 32.35
C GLY A 181 9.10 -12.42 32.46
N GLU A 182 7.95 -11.78 32.17
CA GLU A 182 6.64 -12.43 32.23
C GLU A 182 6.22 -13.00 30.89
N ARG A 183 6.34 -12.18 29.85
CA ARG A 183 5.83 -12.47 28.50
C ARG A 183 6.92 -12.85 27.50
N GLY A 184 8.16 -12.41 27.73
CA GLY A 184 9.32 -12.61 26.89
C GLY A 184 10.35 -13.57 27.49
N TYR A 185 11.61 -13.26 27.25
CA TYR A 185 12.77 -14.08 27.63
C TYR A 185 13.61 -13.46 28.75
N GLY A 186 13.11 -12.45 29.47
CA GLY A 186 13.89 -11.74 30.48
C GLY A 186 14.37 -12.61 31.65
N ASN A 187 13.68 -13.71 31.92
CA ASN A 187 14.05 -14.70 32.94
C ASN A 187 14.75 -15.95 32.38
N ASP A 188 14.92 -16.01 31.04
CA ASP A 188 15.56 -17.14 30.39
C ASP A 188 17.05 -16.85 30.16
N ASN A 189 17.86 -17.92 30.20
CA ASN A 189 19.30 -17.79 29.96
C ASN A 189 19.63 -17.64 28.48
N ILE A 190 18.98 -16.65 27.81
CA ILE A 190 19.16 -16.36 26.38
C ILE A 190 19.92 -15.05 26.25
N ILE A 191 20.88 -15.01 25.32
CA ILE A 191 21.64 -13.83 24.96
C ILE A 191 21.37 -13.52 23.51
N LEU A 192 20.88 -12.30 23.21
CA LEU A 192 20.77 -11.75 21.87
C LEU A 192 21.87 -10.68 21.66
N PRO A 193 22.97 -11.01 20.98
CA PRO A 193 24.01 -10.04 20.68
C PRO A 193 23.48 -8.88 19.82
N GLU A 194 24.06 -7.70 20.00
CA GLU A 194 23.61 -6.49 19.31
C GLU A 194 23.68 -6.61 17.78
N ASN A 195 24.73 -7.20 17.26
CA ASN A 195 24.89 -7.45 15.83
C ASN A 195 23.77 -8.36 15.30
N THR A 196 23.45 -9.46 16.01
CA THR A 196 22.36 -10.37 15.61
C THR A 196 21.00 -9.69 15.68
N ARG A 197 20.75 -8.89 16.75
CA ARG A 197 19.53 -8.10 16.88
C ARG A 197 19.35 -7.14 15.69
N ASN A 198 20.40 -6.41 15.31
CA ASN A 198 20.35 -5.49 14.19
C ASN A 198 20.13 -6.23 12.86
N MET A 199 20.75 -7.40 12.67
CA MET A 199 20.51 -8.24 11.50
C MET A 199 19.07 -8.72 11.42
N ILE A 200 18.44 -9.14 12.54
CA ILE A 200 17.00 -9.48 12.54
C ILE A 200 16.17 -8.25 12.18
N ALA A 201 16.47 -7.08 12.75
CA ALA A 201 15.72 -5.87 12.51
C ALA A 201 15.75 -5.42 11.03
N GLU A 202 16.88 -5.59 10.37
CA GLU A 202 17.02 -5.34 8.92
C GLU A 202 16.27 -6.41 8.09
N LEU A 203 16.37 -7.69 8.50
CA LEU A 203 15.79 -8.84 7.81
C LEU A 203 14.28 -8.77 7.65
N VAL A 204 13.58 -8.27 8.65
CA VAL A 204 12.11 -8.35 8.71
C VAL A 204 11.40 -7.20 8.01
N ASN A 205 12.15 -6.22 7.52
CA ASN A 205 11.64 -5.11 6.71
C ASN A 205 10.45 -4.37 7.36
N GLY A 206 10.54 -4.10 8.67
CA GLY A 206 9.54 -3.36 9.43
C GLY A 206 8.33 -4.16 9.92
N ASP A 207 8.38 -5.50 9.85
CA ASP A 207 7.34 -6.40 10.36
C ASP A 207 7.71 -6.94 11.76
N ALA A 208 7.11 -6.36 12.82
CA ALA A 208 7.36 -6.76 14.20
C ALA A 208 6.93 -8.21 14.51
N ARG A 209 5.86 -8.70 13.88
CA ARG A 209 5.41 -10.08 14.07
C ARG A 209 6.46 -11.05 13.53
N ARG A 210 6.99 -10.78 12.35
CA ARG A 210 8.06 -11.57 11.76
C ARG A 210 9.33 -11.53 12.61
N ALA A 211 9.69 -10.36 13.18
CA ALA A 211 10.83 -10.21 14.06
C ALA A 211 10.72 -11.11 15.31
N LEU A 212 9.58 -11.08 15.98
CA LEU A 212 9.34 -11.89 17.17
C LEU A 212 9.27 -13.38 16.86
N ASN A 213 8.67 -13.77 15.74
CA ASN A 213 8.67 -15.19 15.31
C ASN A 213 10.09 -15.67 14.99
N THR A 214 10.92 -14.86 14.34
CA THR A 214 12.33 -15.19 14.07
C THR A 214 13.11 -15.33 15.38
N LEU A 215 12.91 -14.41 16.32
CA LEU A 215 13.53 -14.50 17.65
C LEU A 215 13.12 -15.79 18.40
N GLU A 216 11.84 -16.16 18.36
CA GLU A 216 11.31 -17.37 18.98
C GLU A 216 11.93 -18.62 18.36
N MET A 217 11.95 -18.73 17.02
CA MET A 217 12.59 -19.86 16.32
C MET A 217 14.09 -19.98 16.68
N MET A 218 14.80 -18.86 16.74
CA MET A 218 16.20 -18.88 17.16
C MET A 218 16.36 -19.32 18.63
N ALA A 219 15.50 -18.86 19.51
CA ALA A 219 15.53 -19.25 20.93
C ALA A 219 15.25 -20.74 21.12
N ASP A 220 14.37 -21.32 20.31
CA ASP A 220 14.04 -22.75 20.35
C ASP A 220 15.18 -23.63 19.82
N MET A 221 15.91 -23.14 18.78
CA MET A 221 16.97 -23.90 18.12
C MET A 221 18.36 -23.68 18.75
N ALA A 222 18.52 -22.66 19.59
CA ALA A 222 19.81 -22.34 20.19
C ALA A 222 20.29 -23.42 21.21
N GLU A 223 21.50 -23.91 21.00
CA GLU A 223 22.15 -24.85 21.92
C GLU A 223 22.66 -24.15 23.17
N VAL A 224 22.65 -24.87 24.28
CA VAL A 224 23.19 -24.40 25.56
C VAL A 224 24.72 -24.45 25.51
N ASN A 225 25.36 -23.29 25.66
CA ASN A 225 26.83 -23.21 25.69
C ASN A 225 27.41 -23.72 27.02
N SER A 226 28.75 -23.82 27.12
CA SER A 226 29.48 -24.27 28.30
C SER A 226 29.22 -23.46 29.57
N LYS A 227 28.60 -22.26 29.46
CA LYS A 227 28.22 -21.38 30.56
C LYS A 227 26.74 -21.50 30.95
N GLY A 228 26.02 -22.47 30.40
CA GLY A 228 24.60 -22.66 30.66
C GLY A 228 23.67 -21.61 29.98
N LYS A 229 24.18 -20.91 29.00
CA LYS A 229 23.42 -19.86 28.27
C LYS A 229 23.20 -20.25 26.80
N ARG A 230 22.09 -19.84 26.24
CA ARG A 230 21.77 -19.96 24.80
C ARG A 230 22.10 -18.62 24.10
N GLU A 231 23.05 -18.63 23.19
CA GLU A 231 23.47 -17.44 22.45
C GLU A 231 22.92 -17.47 21.04
N LEU A 232 22.16 -16.44 20.68
CA LEU A 232 21.53 -16.28 19.37
C LEU A 232 22.54 -15.69 18.39
N THR A 233 23.29 -16.54 17.71
CA THR A 233 24.39 -16.13 16.82
C THR A 233 23.90 -15.73 15.43
N PRO A 234 24.68 -14.94 14.65
CA PRO A 234 24.39 -14.68 13.26
C PRO A 234 24.30 -15.95 12.38
N GLN A 235 25.08 -16.98 12.71
CA GLN A 235 25.02 -18.28 12.03
C GLN A 235 23.65 -18.94 12.23
N LEU A 236 23.16 -18.97 13.46
CA LEU A 236 21.84 -19.50 13.78
C LEU A 236 20.72 -18.71 13.08
N LEU A 237 20.85 -17.38 12.95
CA LEU A 237 19.91 -16.58 12.18
C LEU A 237 19.87 -17.01 10.71
N ASN A 238 21.03 -17.28 10.10
CA ASN A 238 21.11 -17.77 8.75
C ASN A 238 20.44 -19.14 8.56
N GLU A 239 20.59 -20.04 9.54
CA GLU A 239 19.96 -21.36 9.52
C GLU A 239 18.43 -21.26 9.62
N VAL A 240 17.94 -20.48 10.58
CA VAL A 240 16.50 -20.25 10.80
C VAL A 240 15.84 -19.55 9.64
N SER A 241 16.54 -18.58 9.02
CA SER A 241 16.00 -17.80 7.90
C SER A 241 16.04 -18.54 6.57
N GLY A 242 16.79 -19.63 6.48
CA GLY A 242 17.10 -20.38 5.26
C GLY A 242 18.09 -19.63 4.35
N GLU A 243 18.87 -20.35 3.56
CA GLU A 243 19.92 -19.77 2.69
C GLU A 243 19.40 -18.70 1.71
N ARG A 244 18.13 -18.80 1.28
CA ARG A 244 17.50 -17.80 0.42
C ARG A 244 17.22 -16.47 1.13
N SER A 245 16.84 -16.50 2.40
CA SER A 245 16.55 -15.30 3.20
C SER A 245 17.84 -14.54 3.55
N ALA A 246 18.87 -15.25 3.98
CA ALA A 246 20.13 -14.64 4.40
C ALA A 246 20.91 -13.99 3.24
N ARG A 247 20.81 -14.53 2.01
CA ARG A 247 21.38 -13.88 0.82
C ARG A 247 20.59 -12.65 0.36
N PHE A 248 19.30 -12.61 0.67
CA PHE A 248 18.41 -11.52 0.27
C PHE A 248 18.52 -10.33 1.23
N ASP A 249 18.73 -10.54 2.53
CA ASP A 249 18.62 -9.51 3.57
C ASP A 249 19.91 -8.76 3.90
N ASN A 250 21.08 -9.33 3.66
CA ASN A 250 22.28 -8.52 3.58
C ASN A 250 22.25 -7.52 2.39
N LYS A 251 21.06 -7.35 1.74
CA LYS A 251 20.90 -6.73 0.44
C LYS A 251 19.62 -5.90 0.28
N GLY A 252 18.90 -5.54 1.33
CA GLY A 252 17.73 -4.68 1.20
C GLY A 252 18.07 -3.42 0.39
N ASP A 253 19.07 -2.66 0.78
CA ASP A 253 19.60 -1.53 0.00
C ASP A 253 20.20 -1.99 -1.33
N ARG A 254 20.92 -3.10 -1.35
CA ARG A 254 21.50 -3.65 -2.59
C ARG A 254 20.47 -4.12 -3.61
N PHE A 255 19.33 -4.66 -3.18
CA PHE A 255 18.26 -5.05 -4.11
C PHE A 255 17.62 -3.84 -4.75
N TYR A 256 17.32 -2.80 -3.95
CA TYR A 256 16.84 -1.52 -4.48
C TYR A 256 17.87 -0.85 -5.39
N ASP A 257 19.15 -0.96 -5.08
CA ASP A 257 20.25 -0.49 -5.94
C ASP A 257 20.28 -1.25 -7.27
N LEU A 258 20.14 -2.58 -7.25
CA LEU A 258 20.09 -3.40 -8.48
C LEU A 258 18.86 -3.07 -9.34
N ILE A 259 17.68 -2.93 -8.73
CA ILE A 259 16.46 -2.49 -9.42
C ILE A 259 16.62 -1.07 -9.97
N SER A 260 17.22 -0.18 -9.21
CA SER A 260 17.50 1.20 -9.64
C SER A 260 18.50 1.24 -10.79
N ALA A 261 19.54 0.41 -10.73
CA ALA A 261 20.52 0.27 -11.79
C ALA A 261 19.90 -0.30 -13.08
N LEU A 262 19.06 -1.33 -12.96
CA LEU A 262 18.27 -1.87 -14.08
C LEU A 262 17.40 -0.78 -14.70
N HIS A 263 16.60 -0.09 -13.91
CA HIS A 263 15.70 0.96 -14.39
C HIS A 263 16.47 2.08 -15.12
N LYS A 264 17.56 2.57 -14.51
CA LYS A 264 18.39 3.62 -15.11
C LYS A 264 19.07 3.16 -16.39
N SER A 265 19.46 1.87 -16.47
CA SER A 265 20.04 1.28 -17.68
C SER A 265 19.02 1.21 -18.81
N VAL A 266 17.78 0.80 -18.53
CA VAL A 266 16.70 0.80 -19.53
C VAL A 266 16.37 2.23 -19.97
N ARG A 267 16.22 3.17 -19.03
CA ARG A 267 16.02 4.58 -19.31
C ARG A 267 17.15 5.18 -20.14
N GLY A 268 18.36 4.82 -19.84
CA GLY A 268 19.57 5.27 -20.51
C GLY A 268 19.86 4.56 -21.86
N SER A 269 18.95 3.68 -22.32
CA SER A 269 19.10 2.92 -23.58
C SER A 269 20.37 2.06 -23.62
N ALA A 270 20.70 1.39 -22.50
CA ALA A 270 21.84 0.51 -22.33
C ALA A 270 21.36 -0.95 -22.12
N PRO A 271 20.99 -1.69 -23.20
CA PRO A 271 20.39 -3.02 -23.09
C PRO A 271 21.30 -4.05 -22.41
N ASP A 272 22.60 -4.05 -22.72
CA ASP A 272 23.55 -5.01 -22.13
C ASP A 272 23.71 -4.79 -20.62
N ALA A 273 23.81 -3.53 -20.17
CA ALA A 273 23.86 -3.19 -18.76
C ALA A 273 22.55 -3.60 -18.05
N ALA A 274 21.40 -3.35 -18.69
CA ALA A 274 20.09 -3.74 -18.16
C ALA A 274 19.96 -5.27 -18.00
N LEU A 275 20.41 -6.05 -18.98
CA LEU A 275 20.47 -7.52 -18.88
C LEU A 275 21.41 -7.98 -17.78
N TYR A 276 22.57 -7.35 -17.64
CA TYR A 276 23.51 -7.68 -16.56
C TYR A 276 22.89 -7.46 -15.18
N TRP A 277 22.24 -6.32 -14.95
CA TRP A 277 21.58 -6.04 -13.67
C TRP A 277 20.40 -6.98 -13.41
N TYR A 278 19.65 -7.35 -14.45
CA TYR A 278 18.61 -8.37 -14.36
C TYR A 278 19.18 -9.73 -13.94
N ALA A 279 20.23 -10.19 -14.61
CA ALA A 279 20.90 -11.44 -14.25
C ALA A 279 21.43 -11.41 -12.80
N ARG A 280 21.97 -10.26 -12.34
CA ARG A 280 22.40 -10.06 -10.95
C ARG A 280 21.24 -10.17 -9.96
N ILE A 281 20.05 -9.68 -10.32
CA ILE A 281 18.83 -9.80 -9.50
C ILE A 281 18.44 -11.27 -9.40
N ILE A 282 18.36 -12.00 -10.51
CA ILE A 282 17.98 -13.41 -10.53
C ILE A 282 18.98 -14.28 -9.77
N THR A 283 20.28 -14.13 -10.01
CA THR A 283 21.33 -14.91 -9.32
C THR A 283 21.40 -14.61 -7.83
N ALA A 284 20.93 -13.43 -7.40
CA ALA A 284 20.79 -13.10 -6.01
C ALA A 284 19.50 -13.66 -5.36
N GLY A 285 18.64 -14.36 -6.12
CA GLY A 285 17.37 -14.92 -5.66
C GLY A 285 16.22 -13.89 -5.66
N GLY A 286 16.34 -12.78 -6.42
CA GLY A 286 15.28 -11.80 -6.60
C GLY A 286 14.11 -12.36 -7.40
N ASP A 287 12.89 -11.90 -7.08
CA ASP A 287 11.67 -12.31 -7.78
C ASP A 287 11.60 -11.69 -9.17
N PRO A 288 11.59 -12.50 -10.27
CA PRO A 288 11.43 -12.00 -11.63
C PRO A 288 10.15 -11.17 -11.84
N LEU A 289 9.07 -11.51 -11.14
CA LEU A 289 7.81 -10.75 -11.23
C LEU A 289 7.93 -9.34 -10.67
N TYR A 290 8.82 -9.11 -9.70
CA TYR A 290 9.12 -7.76 -9.24
C TYR A 290 9.76 -6.92 -10.35
N VAL A 291 10.66 -7.53 -11.13
CA VAL A 291 11.26 -6.88 -12.32
C VAL A 291 10.18 -6.61 -13.38
N ALA A 292 9.33 -7.59 -13.67
CA ALA A 292 8.22 -7.42 -14.61
C ALA A 292 7.31 -6.24 -14.24
N ARG A 293 6.95 -6.08 -12.95
CA ARG A 293 6.22 -4.88 -12.46
C ARG A 293 6.97 -3.59 -12.75
N ARG A 294 8.27 -3.59 -12.54
CA ARG A 294 9.09 -2.39 -12.80
C ARG A 294 9.13 -2.05 -14.29
N LEU A 295 9.12 -3.07 -15.17
CA LEU A 295 9.07 -2.85 -16.61
C LEU A 295 7.76 -2.19 -17.07
N LEU A 296 6.61 -2.50 -16.43
CA LEU A 296 5.35 -1.79 -16.68
C LEU A 296 5.45 -0.30 -16.34
N ALA A 297 6.06 0.02 -15.19
CA ALA A 297 6.31 1.42 -14.83
C ALA A 297 7.22 2.12 -15.84
N ILE A 298 8.35 1.50 -16.23
CA ILE A 298 9.27 2.02 -17.25
C ILE A 298 8.56 2.25 -18.58
N ALA A 299 7.74 1.29 -19.03
CA ALA A 299 7.00 1.40 -20.29
C ALA A 299 6.06 2.61 -20.31
N SER A 300 5.47 2.97 -19.17
CA SER A 300 4.58 4.12 -19.00
C SER A 300 5.35 5.43 -18.79
N GLU A 301 6.36 5.42 -17.92
CA GLU A 301 7.04 6.64 -17.44
C GLU A 301 8.16 7.12 -18.37
N ASP A 302 8.92 6.17 -18.96
CA ASP A 302 10.14 6.47 -19.72
C ASP A 302 10.01 6.26 -21.23
N VAL A 303 9.15 5.33 -21.67
CA VAL A 303 8.87 5.09 -23.10
C VAL A 303 7.61 5.84 -23.53
N GLY A 304 6.53 5.73 -22.77
CA GLY A 304 5.28 6.45 -22.99
C GLY A 304 4.76 6.31 -24.41
N ASN A 305 4.27 7.41 -24.96
CA ASN A 305 3.73 7.45 -26.32
C ASN A 305 4.80 7.51 -27.43
N ALA A 306 6.08 7.53 -27.09
CA ALA A 306 7.12 7.39 -28.10
C ALA A 306 7.09 6.00 -28.75
N ASP A 307 6.78 4.96 -27.97
CA ASP A 307 6.44 3.61 -28.46
C ASP A 307 5.39 2.94 -27.57
N PRO A 308 4.09 3.07 -27.87
CA PRO A 308 2.99 2.50 -27.09
C PRO A 308 3.04 0.96 -26.97
N ARG A 309 3.75 0.27 -27.86
CA ARG A 309 3.91 -1.20 -27.81
C ARG A 309 4.72 -1.63 -26.60
N GLY A 310 5.52 -0.72 -26.02
CA GLY A 310 6.32 -1.02 -24.83
C GLY A 310 5.48 -1.57 -23.69
N MET A 311 4.29 -1.01 -23.46
CA MET A 311 3.36 -1.51 -22.44
C MET A 311 2.87 -2.93 -22.75
N GLN A 312 2.53 -3.21 -24.00
CA GLN A 312 2.07 -4.54 -24.43
C GLN A 312 3.16 -5.59 -24.27
N VAL A 313 4.40 -5.25 -24.65
CA VAL A 313 5.56 -6.14 -24.50
C VAL A 313 5.81 -6.46 -23.02
N ALA A 314 5.74 -5.47 -22.13
CA ALA A 314 5.92 -5.65 -20.69
C ALA A 314 4.83 -6.56 -20.08
N ILE A 315 3.55 -6.35 -20.44
CA ILE A 315 2.42 -7.19 -20.01
C ILE A 315 2.58 -8.62 -20.53
N SER A 316 2.92 -8.78 -21.82
CA SER A 316 3.11 -10.10 -22.44
C SER A 316 4.24 -10.90 -21.77
N ALA A 317 5.32 -10.23 -21.37
CA ALA A 317 6.41 -10.87 -20.65
C ALA A 317 6.00 -11.35 -19.24
N TRP A 318 5.20 -10.52 -18.55
CA TRP A 318 4.58 -10.89 -17.27
C TRP A 318 3.70 -12.15 -17.41
N ASP A 319 2.78 -12.11 -18.36
CA ASP A 319 1.84 -13.22 -18.62
C ASP A 319 2.58 -14.49 -19.04
N CYS A 320 3.62 -14.37 -19.86
CA CYS A 320 4.47 -15.48 -20.25
C CYS A 320 5.11 -16.12 -19.02
N PHE A 321 5.76 -15.34 -18.16
CA PHE A 321 6.37 -15.87 -16.93
C PHE A 321 5.34 -16.58 -16.04
N THR A 322 4.16 -16.00 -15.88
CA THR A 322 3.09 -16.56 -15.05
C THR A 322 2.60 -17.91 -15.58
N ARG A 323 2.60 -18.11 -16.90
CA ARG A 323 2.08 -19.32 -17.56
C ARG A 323 3.11 -20.45 -17.66
N VAL A 324 4.37 -20.12 -18.00
CA VAL A 324 5.41 -21.11 -18.29
C VAL A 324 6.41 -21.31 -17.15
N GLY A 325 6.42 -20.43 -16.16
CA GLY A 325 7.32 -20.50 -15.02
C GLY A 325 8.72 -19.94 -15.28
N PRO A 326 9.68 -20.13 -14.33
CA PRO A 326 10.98 -19.45 -14.36
C PRO A 326 11.85 -19.80 -15.57
N ALA A 327 11.91 -21.07 -15.98
CA ALA A 327 12.88 -21.52 -16.98
C ALA A 327 12.77 -20.78 -18.33
N GLU A 328 11.56 -20.59 -18.82
CA GLU A 328 11.26 -19.88 -20.07
C GLU A 328 10.81 -18.45 -19.81
N GLY A 329 10.10 -18.19 -18.72
CA GLY A 329 9.54 -16.90 -18.39
C GLY A 329 10.59 -15.83 -18.07
N GLU A 330 11.73 -16.21 -17.49
CA GLU A 330 12.87 -15.31 -17.28
C GLU A 330 13.41 -14.75 -18.60
N ARG A 331 13.40 -15.55 -19.67
CA ARG A 331 13.82 -15.12 -21.02
C ARG A 331 12.82 -14.13 -21.63
N ALA A 332 11.52 -14.33 -21.39
CA ALA A 332 10.49 -13.37 -21.83
C ALA A 332 10.65 -12.00 -21.16
N ILE A 333 10.98 -11.97 -19.87
CA ILE A 333 11.29 -10.73 -19.14
C ILE A 333 12.57 -10.09 -19.71
N ALA A 334 13.63 -10.90 -19.98
CA ALA A 334 14.86 -10.41 -20.61
C ALA A 334 14.60 -9.80 -21.99
N GLN A 335 13.74 -10.40 -22.82
CA GLN A 335 13.31 -9.85 -24.10
C GLN A 335 12.63 -8.48 -23.93
N ALA A 336 11.73 -8.36 -22.96
CA ALA A 336 11.05 -7.08 -22.67
C ALA A 336 12.03 -6.00 -22.19
N ILE A 337 13.03 -6.36 -21.38
CA ILE A 337 14.10 -5.45 -20.94
C ILE A 337 14.86 -4.89 -22.15
N VAL A 338 15.30 -5.75 -23.07
CA VAL A 338 16.02 -5.32 -24.27
C VAL A 338 15.15 -4.45 -25.15
N TYR A 339 13.89 -4.84 -25.37
CA TYR A 339 12.95 -4.06 -26.15
C TYR A 339 12.78 -2.64 -25.58
N LEU A 340 12.48 -2.52 -24.29
CA LEU A 340 12.27 -1.25 -23.62
C LEU A 340 13.55 -0.40 -23.56
N ALA A 341 14.71 -1.04 -23.42
CA ALA A 341 15.98 -0.33 -23.48
C ALA A 341 16.25 0.26 -24.86
N CYS A 342 15.89 -0.44 -25.95
CA CYS A 342 16.06 0.02 -27.32
C CYS A 342 14.93 0.93 -27.82
N ALA A 343 13.77 0.95 -27.17
CA ALA A 343 12.63 1.80 -27.54
C ALA A 343 12.96 3.28 -27.41
N PRO A 344 12.38 4.16 -28.27
CA PRO A 344 12.49 5.61 -28.08
C PRO A 344 11.91 6.02 -26.73
N LYS A 345 12.51 7.01 -26.08
CA LYS A 345 12.16 7.43 -24.71
C LYS A 345 11.34 8.73 -24.75
N SER A 346 10.25 8.75 -23.96
CA SER A 346 9.50 9.96 -23.65
C SER A 346 8.85 9.87 -22.27
N ASN A 347 9.03 10.90 -21.47
CA ASN A 347 8.33 11.11 -20.21
C ASN A 347 7.26 12.21 -20.33
N ALA A 348 6.86 12.59 -21.54
CA ALA A 348 5.93 13.69 -21.78
C ALA A 348 4.56 13.45 -21.11
N VAL A 349 4.02 12.23 -21.20
CA VAL A 349 2.75 11.87 -20.54
C VAL A 349 2.89 11.89 -19.00
N TYR A 350 3.98 11.36 -18.47
CA TYR A 350 4.26 11.38 -17.03
C TYR A 350 4.29 12.82 -16.50
N ASN A 351 5.02 13.73 -17.17
CA ASN A 351 5.11 15.13 -16.78
C ASN A 351 3.76 15.85 -16.93
N ALA A 352 3.02 15.58 -18.01
CA ALA A 352 1.70 16.14 -18.25
C ALA A 352 0.71 15.76 -17.14
N PHE A 353 0.66 14.47 -16.78
CA PHE A 353 -0.22 13.99 -15.72
C PHE A 353 0.17 14.55 -14.34
N LYS A 354 1.47 14.62 -14.05
CA LYS A 354 1.96 15.23 -12.81
C LYS A 354 1.57 16.71 -12.69
N ALA A 355 1.65 17.47 -13.78
CA ALA A 355 1.23 18.87 -13.81
C ALA A 355 -0.29 19.00 -13.64
N ALA A 356 -1.09 18.19 -14.36
CA ALA A 356 -2.55 18.18 -14.22
C ALA A 356 -2.99 17.81 -12.80
N MET A 357 -2.34 16.82 -12.18
CA MET A 357 -2.60 16.42 -10.77
C MET A 357 -2.25 17.51 -9.76
N ARG A 358 -1.21 18.28 -10.03
CA ARG A 358 -0.86 19.44 -9.19
C ARG A 358 -1.95 20.50 -9.29
N ASP A 359 -2.30 20.91 -10.51
CA ASP A 359 -3.28 21.96 -10.74
C ASP A 359 -4.66 21.56 -10.20
N ALA A 360 -5.07 20.30 -10.35
CA ALA A 360 -6.31 19.78 -9.76
C ALA A 360 -6.35 19.82 -8.22
N ARG A 361 -5.20 19.84 -7.54
CA ARG A 361 -5.11 19.94 -6.07
C ARG A 361 -5.03 21.39 -5.59
N GLU A 362 -4.41 22.26 -6.39
CA GLU A 362 -4.07 23.64 -6.01
C GLU A 362 -5.11 24.64 -6.51
N SER A 363 -5.83 24.32 -7.59
CA SER A 363 -6.91 25.18 -8.10
C SER A 363 -8.20 25.03 -7.26
N PRO A 364 -9.06 26.08 -7.24
CA PRO A 364 -10.41 25.93 -6.73
C PRO A 364 -11.18 24.81 -7.44
N ASP A 365 -12.22 24.29 -6.77
CA ASP A 365 -13.11 23.27 -7.35
C ASP A 365 -14.02 23.95 -8.41
N TYR A 366 -13.49 24.08 -9.64
CA TYR A 366 -14.23 24.67 -10.74
C TYR A 366 -15.29 23.71 -11.25
N ASP A 367 -16.49 24.22 -11.48
CA ASP A 367 -17.57 23.47 -12.09
C ASP A 367 -17.24 23.02 -13.52
N VAL A 368 -17.75 21.84 -13.91
CA VAL A 368 -17.71 21.38 -15.27
C VAL A 368 -18.52 22.35 -16.15
N PRO A 369 -17.94 22.89 -17.25
CA PRO A 369 -18.64 23.78 -18.15
C PRO A 369 -19.97 23.20 -18.63
N GLU A 370 -21.00 24.05 -18.78
CA GLU A 370 -22.37 23.59 -19.09
C GLU A 370 -22.47 22.81 -20.41
N HIS A 371 -21.71 23.21 -21.41
CA HIS A 371 -21.66 22.51 -22.71
C HIS A 371 -21.10 21.09 -22.63
N LEU A 372 -20.34 20.75 -21.57
CA LEU A 372 -19.79 19.41 -21.34
C LEU A 372 -20.68 18.55 -20.43
N ARG A 373 -21.70 19.12 -19.79
CA ARG A 373 -22.61 18.40 -18.90
C ARG A 373 -23.64 17.60 -19.70
N ASN A 374 -23.89 16.36 -19.30
CA ASN A 374 -24.95 15.56 -19.85
C ASN A 374 -26.34 16.10 -19.41
N ALA A 375 -27.29 16.17 -20.32
CA ALA A 375 -28.67 16.59 -20.05
C ALA A 375 -29.67 15.47 -20.42
N PRO A 376 -29.72 14.33 -19.69
CA PRO A 376 -30.58 13.20 -20.03
C PRO A 376 -32.07 13.47 -19.79
N THR A 377 -32.44 14.47 -18.99
CA THR A 377 -33.81 14.83 -18.70
C THR A 377 -34.21 16.14 -19.36
N LYS A 378 -35.54 16.31 -19.59
CA LYS A 378 -36.10 17.56 -20.13
C LYS A 378 -35.76 18.75 -19.22
N LEU A 379 -35.89 18.59 -17.92
CA LEU A 379 -35.55 19.61 -16.93
C LEU A 379 -34.08 20.05 -17.04
N MET A 380 -33.16 19.13 -17.18
CA MET A 380 -31.72 19.45 -17.33
C MET A 380 -31.44 20.24 -18.63
N LYS A 381 -32.13 19.91 -19.71
CA LYS A 381 -32.07 20.69 -20.97
C LYS A 381 -32.62 22.08 -20.79
N GLU A 382 -33.74 22.24 -20.10
CA GLU A 382 -34.35 23.53 -19.78
C GLU A 382 -33.45 24.40 -18.87
N MET A 383 -32.60 23.76 -18.06
CA MET A 383 -31.57 24.42 -17.24
C MET A 383 -30.30 24.80 -18.03
N GLY A 384 -30.26 24.52 -19.33
CA GLY A 384 -29.13 24.86 -20.19
C GLY A 384 -27.97 23.87 -20.18
N LEU A 385 -28.08 22.73 -19.48
CA LEU A 385 -27.03 21.71 -19.45
C LEU A 385 -26.88 21.06 -20.83
N GLY A 386 -25.65 20.92 -21.31
CA GLY A 386 -25.33 20.42 -22.64
C GLY A 386 -25.67 21.40 -23.78
N ALA A 387 -26.10 22.62 -23.47
CA ALA A 387 -26.33 23.65 -24.49
C ALA A 387 -25.03 24.03 -25.16
N GLU A 388 -25.13 24.31 -26.47
CA GLU A 388 -23.97 24.70 -27.30
C GLU A 388 -22.85 23.67 -27.41
N TYR A 389 -23.11 22.40 -27.04
CA TYR A 389 -22.14 21.34 -27.28
C TYR A 389 -21.96 21.10 -28.78
N ARG A 390 -20.73 21.22 -29.28
CA ARG A 390 -20.37 20.97 -30.67
C ARG A 390 -19.91 19.52 -30.79
N TYR A 391 -20.69 18.69 -31.50
CA TYR A 391 -20.33 17.29 -31.70
C TYR A 391 -19.24 17.19 -32.76
N ALA A 392 -18.04 16.77 -32.35
CA ALA A 392 -16.87 16.83 -33.23
C ALA A 392 -17.02 16.05 -34.55
N HIS A 393 -17.81 14.95 -34.58
CA HIS A 393 -18.04 14.19 -35.80
C HIS A 393 -18.87 14.93 -36.84
N ASP A 394 -19.64 15.96 -36.47
CA ASP A 394 -20.40 16.80 -37.40
C ASP A 394 -19.56 17.94 -37.93
N GLU A 395 -18.37 18.15 -37.42
CA GLU A 395 -17.46 19.22 -37.80
C GLU A 395 -16.44 18.76 -38.87
N PRO A 396 -15.87 19.68 -39.67
CA PRO A 396 -14.81 19.33 -40.61
C PRO A 396 -13.64 18.62 -39.94
N ASN A 397 -13.16 17.53 -40.54
CA ASN A 397 -12.09 16.68 -40.04
C ASN A 397 -12.39 16.05 -38.64
N ALA A 398 -13.67 15.97 -38.28
CA ALA A 398 -14.11 15.52 -36.93
C ALA A 398 -13.43 16.32 -35.80
N TYR A 399 -13.28 17.63 -35.98
CA TYR A 399 -12.63 18.52 -35.04
C TYR A 399 -13.40 19.84 -34.89
N ALA A 400 -13.87 20.13 -33.68
CA ALA A 400 -14.57 21.37 -33.38
C ALA A 400 -13.56 22.51 -33.11
N ALA A 401 -13.00 23.07 -34.15
CA ALA A 401 -11.98 24.11 -34.05
C ALA A 401 -12.47 25.32 -33.25
N GLY A 402 -11.62 25.83 -32.37
CA GLY A 402 -11.92 26.95 -31.48
C GLY A 402 -12.76 26.58 -30.24
N GLU A 403 -13.03 25.28 -30.03
CA GLU A 403 -13.65 24.79 -28.80
C GLU A 403 -12.63 24.71 -27.66
N ASP A 404 -13.08 24.90 -26.44
CA ASP A 404 -12.27 24.69 -25.23
C ASP A 404 -13.06 23.79 -24.26
N TYR A 405 -12.38 22.79 -23.74
CA TYR A 405 -12.93 21.77 -22.83
C TYR A 405 -12.53 22.01 -21.36
N PHE A 406 -11.80 23.09 -21.09
CA PHE A 406 -11.48 23.53 -19.74
C PHE A 406 -12.58 24.46 -19.17
N PRO A 407 -12.64 24.61 -17.85
CA PRO A 407 -13.31 25.77 -17.25
C PRO A 407 -12.71 27.09 -17.78
N ALA A 408 -13.50 28.14 -17.89
CA ALA A 408 -13.04 29.42 -18.45
C ALA A 408 -11.79 29.98 -17.78
N GLN A 409 -11.64 29.74 -16.46
CA GLN A 409 -10.48 30.16 -15.67
C GLN A 409 -9.20 29.41 -16.04
N MET A 410 -9.32 28.26 -16.67
CA MET A 410 -8.21 27.41 -17.12
C MET A 410 -8.10 27.36 -18.65
N ALA A 411 -8.81 28.24 -19.36
CA ALA A 411 -8.79 28.28 -20.82
C ALA A 411 -7.37 28.27 -21.38
N GLN A 412 -7.17 27.51 -22.47
CA GLN A 412 -5.89 27.35 -23.15
C GLN A 412 -4.77 26.67 -22.33
N THR A 413 -5.08 26.07 -21.20
CA THR A 413 -4.11 25.27 -20.42
C THR A 413 -3.60 24.09 -21.27
N ARG A 414 -2.30 23.82 -21.20
CA ARG A 414 -1.65 22.71 -21.91
C ARG A 414 -0.72 21.98 -20.97
N TYR A 415 -0.95 20.68 -20.81
CA TYR A 415 -0.11 19.79 -20.02
C TYR A 415 0.79 18.92 -20.88
N TYR A 416 0.25 18.40 -22.00
CA TYR A 416 0.97 17.46 -22.84
C TYR A 416 1.78 18.15 -23.92
N HIS A 417 3.10 17.98 -23.83
CA HIS A 417 4.09 18.49 -24.76
C HIS A 417 4.84 17.29 -25.37
N PRO A 418 4.40 16.74 -26.52
CA PRO A 418 5.02 15.58 -27.13
C PRO A 418 6.46 15.87 -27.53
N THR A 419 7.31 14.85 -27.43
CA THR A 419 8.68 14.89 -27.94
C THR A 419 8.70 14.64 -29.45
N THR A 420 9.86 14.84 -30.08
CA THR A 420 10.04 14.51 -31.51
C THR A 420 10.43 13.03 -31.72
N ARG A 421 10.46 12.22 -30.66
CA ARG A 421 10.94 10.83 -30.68
C ARG A 421 9.81 9.84 -30.96
N GLY A 422 10.08 8.84 -31.80
CA GLY A 422 9.14 7.77 -32.12
C GLY A 422 7.79 8.25 -32.62
N LEU A 423 6.70 7.67 -32.13
CA LEU A 423 5.34 8.05 -32.54
C LEU A 423 4.97 9.47 -32.07
N GLU A 424 5.57 9.98 -31.02
CA GLU A 424 5.25 11.33 -30.51
C GLU A 424 5.60 12.44 -31.49
N GLY A 425 6.57 12.24 -32.39
CA GLY A 425 6.81 13.21 -33.48
C GLY A 425 5.56 13.43 -34.32
N LYS A 426 4.89 12.35 -34.74
CA LYS A 426 3.63 12.43 -35.52
C LYS A 426 2.47 13.01 -34.72
N ILE A 427 2.42 12.67 -33.42
CA ILE A 427 1.42 13.26 -32.49
C ILE A 427 1.64 14.77 -32.40
N GLY A 428 2.89 15.21 -32.28
CA GLY A 428 3.25 16.63 -32.22
C GLY A 428 2.85 17.39 -33.47
N GLU A 429 3.12 16.83 -34.66
CA GLU A 429 2.70 17.40 -35.93
C GLU A 429 1.17 17.56 -36.00
N LYS A 430 0.43 16.52 -35.60
CA LYS A 430 -1.04 16.60 -35.55
C LYS A 430 -1.54 17.66 -34.58
N LEU A 431 -0.97 17.72 -33.36
CA LEU A 431 -1.37 18.72 -32.38
C LEU A 431 -1.04 20.15 -32.81
N ALA A 432 0.07 20.37 -33.52
CA ALA A 432 0.41 21.65 -34.08
C ALA A 432 -0.64 22.10 -35.15
N TRP A 433 -1.04 21.17 -36.01
CA TRP A 433 -2.09 21.41 -36.97
C TRP A 433 -3.44 21.75 -36.33
N LEU A 434 -3.85 21.01 -35.26
CA LEU A 434 -5.09 21.29 -34.51
C LEU A 434 -5.05 22.68 -33.87
N ILE A 435 -3.91 23.08 -33.32
CA ILE A 435 -3.71 24.42 -32.74
C ILE A 435 -3.88 25.52 -33.83
N GLU A 436 -3.36 25.29 -35.02
CA GLU A 436 -3.53 26.21 -36.14
C GLU A 436 -5.02 26.35 -36.55
N GLN A 437 -5.76 25.22 -36.53
CA GLN A 437 -7.20 25.27 -36.78
C GLN A 437 -7.93 26.08 -35.70
N ASP A 438 -7.58 25.92 -34.44
CA ASP A 438 -8.15 26.69 -33.34
C ASP A 438 -7.86 28.19 -33.47
N GLN A 439 -6.63 28.55 -33.86
CA GLN A 439 -6.25 29.95 -34.07
C GLN A 439 -7.03 30.62 -35.20
N ASN A 440 -7.28 29.86 -36.27
CA ASN A 440 -7.97 30.33 -37.47
C ASN A 440 -9.50 30.22 -37.39
N SER A 441 -10.04 29.57 -36.33
CA SER A 441 -11.48 29.39 -36.17
C SER A 441 -12.21 30.73 -35.96
N PRO A 442 -13.29 30.99 -36.69
CA PRO A 442 -14.14 32.16 -36.44
C PRO A 442 -14.93 32.05 -35.15
N THR A 443 -15.12 30.83 -34.65
CA THR A 443 -15.82 30.50 -33.38
C THR A 443 -14.80 30.15 -32.32
N LYS A 444 -14.82 30.86 -31.20
CA LYS A 444 -13.97 30.57 -30.05
C LYS A 444 -14.85 30.52 -28.78
N ARG A 445 -14.68 29.45 -27.97
CA ARG A 445 -15.49 29.23 -26.76
C ARG A 445 -15.27 30.36 -25.76
N TYR A 446 -14.03 30.71 -25.51
CA TYR A 446 -13.66 31.81 -24.61
C TYR A 446 -12.90 32.87 -25.44
N ARG A 447 -13.23 34.13 -25.26
CA ARG A 447 -12.59 35.24 -25.92
C ARG A 447 -11.53 35.89 -25.04
#